data_c881813a940a37f1c36cb86b54cc4aa7
#
_entry.id   c881813a940a37f1c36cb86b54cc4aa7
#
_cell.length_a   1.000
_cell.length_b   1.000
_cell.length_c   1.000
_cell.angle_alpha   90.00
_cell.angle_beta   90.00
_cell.angle_gamma   90.00
#
_symmetry.space_group_name_H-M   'P 1'
#
loop_
_entity.id
_entity.type
_entity.pdbx_description
1 polymer ?
#
loop_
_entity_poly.entity_id
_entity_poly.type
_entity_poly.pdbx_seq_one_letter_code
_entity_poly.pdbx_strand_id
1 'polypeptide(L)'
;MDYNELIKQAEELQGELEEIRHDLHQHPELEFDMEYTKPYIKTKLEQMGYEVEEVGKAGLVTTISGNKPGKTILLRADMDALPIREEADVEFKSLCEGKMHACGHDMHATMLLGAAKLLKVHQDEIEGTIKLEFQPAEEVFKGSEDMIKAGLLENPKVDAAIMFHVVAGVPMPTGMIMVPGGGVSMTSCEQYHITVTGKSGHGSMPNLSIDSITAAAQIHLALQEINSREIAPGEY
;
A
#
# COMPACT_ATOMS: atom_id res chain seq x y z
N MET A 1 18.53 12.15 -20.07
CA MET A 1 17.08 11.91 -20.17
C MET A 1 16.35 13.24 -20.28
N ASP A 2 15.52 13.43 -21.32
CA ASP A 2 14.66 14.62 -21.46
C ASP A 2 13.34 14.38 -20.73
N TYR A 3 13.03 15.22 -19.76
CA TYR A 3 11.80 15.07 -18.95
C TYR A 3 10.52 15.24 -19.79
N ASN A 4 10.53 16.10 -20.82
CA ASN A 4 9.35 16.26 -21.67
C ASN A 4 9.09 15.02 -22.51
N GLU A 5 10.15 14.34 -22.95
CA GLU A 5 10.03 13.08 -23.67
C GLU A 5 9.51 11.96 -22.76
N LEU A 6 9.97 11.89 -21.49
CA LEU A 6 9.44 10.93 -20.53
C LEU A 6 7.95 11.13 -20.24
N ILE A 7 7.52 12.39 -20.08
CA ILE A 7 6.09 12.71 -19.85
C ILE A 7 5.27 12.22 -21.04
N LYS A 8 5.71 12.51 -22.27
CA LYS A 8 5.04 12.06 -23.49
C LYS A 8 4.96 10.54 -23.58
N GLN A 9 6.05 9.83 -23.28
CA GLN A 9 6.05 8.37 -23.25
C GLN A 9 5.12 7.82 -22.17
N ALA A 10 5.03 8.48 -21.00
CA ALA A 10 4.09 8.12 -19.95
C ALA A 10 2.62 8.33 -20.40
N GLU A 11 2.32 9.42 -21.10
CA GLU A 11 1.00 9.69 -21.67
C GLU A 11 0.62 8.63 -22.73
N GLU A 12 1.57 8.14 -23.52
CA GLU A 12 1.34 7.08 -24.49
C GLU A 12 1.00 5.72 -23.83
N LEU A 13 1.39 5.51 -22.56
CA LEU A 13 1.04 4.31 -21.79
C LEU A 13 -0.34 4.38 -21.15
N GLN A 14 -1.02 5.52 -21.13
CA GLN A 14 -2.24 5.76 -20.37
C GLN A 14 -3.29 4.66 -20.56
N GLY A 15 -3.61 4.29 -21.81
CA GLY A 15 -4.63 3.28 -22.11
C GLY A 15 -4.27 1.89 -21.57
N GLU A 16 -3.01 1.48 -21.70
CA GLU A 16 -2.52 0.21 -21.18
C GLU A 16 -2.57 0.20 -19.63
N LEU A 17 -2.19 1.31 -19.01
CA LEU A 17 -2.22 1.43 -17.54
C LEU A 17 -3.66 1.46 -17.00
N GLU A 18 -4.60 2.07 -17.71
CA GLU A 18 -6.02 2.01 -17.35
C GLU A 18 -6.55 0.57 -17.38
N GLU A 19 -6.21 -0.21 -18.40
CA GLU A 19 -6.59 -1.62 -18.49
C GLU A 19 -6.00 -2.44 -17.34
N ILE A 20 -4.71 -2.25 -17.03
CA ILE A 20 -4.04 -2.92 -15.90
C ILE A 20 -4.72 -2.55 -14.59
N ARG A 21 -4.98 -1.27 -14.37
CA ARG A 21 -5.64 -0.78 -13.16
C ARG A 21 -7.04 -1.34 -13.01
N HIS A 22 -7.84 -1.39 -14.07
CA HIS A 22 -9.19 -1.93 -14.04
C HIS A 22 -9.18 -3.43 -13.73
N ASP A 23 -8.24 -4.17 -14.29
CA ASP A 23 -8.08 -5.61 -14.04
C ASP A 23 -7.72 -5.87 -12.56
N LEU A 24 -6.72 -5.18 -12.03
CA LEU A 24 -6.36 -5.28 -10.61
C LEU A 24 -7.52 -4.88 -9.69
N HIS A 25 -8.25 -3.81 -10.03
CA HIS A 25 -9.39 -3.33 -9.25
C HIS A 25 -10.52 -4.36 -9.17
N GLN A 26 -10.74 -5.12 -10.24
CA GLN A 26 -11.75 -6.17 -10.29
C GLN A 26 -11.38 -7.41 -9.46
N HIS A 27 -10.10 -7.61 -9.14
CA HIS A 27 -9.57 -8.79 -8.45
C HIS A 27 -8.88 -8.46 -7.12
N PRO A 28 -9.54 -7.73 -6.20
CA PRO A 28 -8.93 -7.34 -4.93
C PRO A 28 -8.68 -8.56 -4.03
N GLU A 29 -7.47 -8.64 -3.50
CA GLU A 29 -7.01 -9.67 -2.59
C GLU A 29 -6.51 -9.07 -1.27
N LEU A 30 -6.57 -9.85 -0.18
CA LEU A 30 -6.32 -9.33 1.16
C LEU A 30 -5.01 -9.85 1.73
N GLU A 31 -4.29 -8.98 2.43
CA GLU A 31 -3.11 -9.35 3.20
C GLU A 31 -2.04 -10.07 2.35
N PHE A 32 -1.74 -11.33 2.67
CA PHE A 32 -0.78 -12.19 1.96
C PHE A 32 -1.43 -13.14 0.94
N ASP A 33 -2.74 -13.13 0.83
CA ASP A 33 -3.49 -13.98 -0.09
C ASP A 33 -3.53 -13.33 -1.49
N MET A 34 -2.48 -13.56 -2.27
CA MET A 34 -2.20 -12.90 -3.55
C MET A 34 -2.15 -13.90 -4.71
N GLU A 35 -3.18 -14.75 -4.81
CA GLU A 35 -3.22 -15.81 -5.83
C GLU A 35 -3.41 -15.27 -7.25
N TYR A 36 -4.06 -14.11 -7.40
CA TYR A 36 -4.27 -13.43 -8.67
C TYR A 36 -3.25 -12.32 -8.89
N THR A 37 -3.16 -11.36 -7.97
CA THR A 37 -2.38 -10.13 -8.11
C THR A 37 -0.89 -10.41 -8.27
N LYS A 38 -0.32 -11.31 -7.45
CA LYS A 38 1.10 -11.64 -7.51
C LYS A 38 1.52 -12.24 -8.87
N PRO A 39 0.92 -13.31 -9.39
CA PRO A 39 1.28 -13.84 -10.70
C PRO A 39 0.96 -12.89 -11.86
N TYR A 40 -0.07 -12.06 -11.75
CA TYR A 40 -0.39 -11.03 -12.74
C TYR A 40 0.75 -10.01 -12.88
N ILE A 41 1.17 -9.40 -11.76
CA ILE A 41 2.27 -8.43 -11.74
C ILE A 41 3.58 -9.08 -12.20
N LYS A 42 3.89 -10.28 -11.71
CA LYS A 42 5.07 -11.04 -12.12
C LYS A 42 5.11 -11.24 -13.64
N THR A 43 4.00 -11.68 -14.22
CA THR A 43 3.89 -11.88 -15.67
C THR A 43 4.13 -10.59 -16.46
N LYS A 44 3.55 -9.47 -16.00
CA LYS A 44 3.76 -8.16 -16.65
C LYS A 44 5.23 -7.75 -16.63
N LEU A 45 5.91 -7.91 -15.49
CA LEU A 45 7.35 -7.60 -15.35
C LEU A 45 8.22 -8.51 -16.22
N GLU A 46 7.94 -9.82 -16.24
CA GLU A 46 8.66 -10.79 -17.07
C GLU A 46 8.49 -10.50 -18.57
N GLN A 47 7.30 -10.07 -19.02
CA GLN A 47 7.04 -9.62 -20.38
C GLN A 47 7.87 -8.37 -20.76
N MET A 48 8.18 -7.52 -19.80
CA MET A 48 9.09 -6.37 -19.99
C MET A 48 10.58 -6.77 -19.95
N GLY A 49 10.89 -8.07 -19.71
CA GLY A 49 12.25 -8.59 -19.63
C GLY A 49 12.93 -8.37 -18.28
N TYR A 50 12.17 -8.32 -17.20
CA TYR A 50 12.70 -8.33 -15.85
C TYR A 50 12.81 -9.76 -15.31
N GLU A 51 13.84 -9.99 -14.48
CA GLU A 51 13.91 -11.15 -13.61
C GLU A 51 13.20 -10.78 -12.30
N VAL A 52 12.20 -11.56 -11.89
CA VAL A 52 11.36 -11.26 -10.73
C VAL A 52 11.63 -12.27 -9.63
N GLU A 53 12.00 -11.77 -8.46
CA GLU A 53 12.20 -12.55 -7.25
C GLU A 53 10.96 -12.48 -6.35
N GLU A 54 10.61 -13.60 -5.73
CA GLU A 54 9.60 -13.66 -4.68
C GLU A 54 10.29 -13.46 -3.33
N VAL A 55 9.87 -12.44 -2.58
CA VAL A 55 10.50 -12.05 -1.31
C VAL A 55 9.47 -12.06 -0.20
N GLY A 56 9.80 -12.73 0.91
CA GLY A 56 8.84 -12.96 1.99
C GLY A 56 7.72 -13.92 1.56
N LYS A 57 6.53 -13.75 2.11
CA LYS A 57 5.40 -14.67 1.87
C LYS A 57 4.75 -14.47 0.51
N ALA A 58 4.59 -13.23 0.09
CA ALA A 58 3.87 -12.91 -1.15
C ALA A 58 4.39 -11.66 -1.87
N GLY A 59 5.51 -11.06 -1.45
CA GLY A 59 6.10 -9.91 -2.08
C GLY A 59 6.83 -10.26 -3.37
N LEU A 60 6.92 -9.28 -4.28
CA LEU A 60 7.71 -9.37 -5.51
C LEU A 60 8.76 -8.26 -5.52
N VAL A 61 9.94 -8.61 -5.98
CA VAL A 61 11.04 -7.66 -6.16
C VAL A 61 11.70 -7.90 -7.52
N THR A 62 12.05 -6.82 -8.18
CA THR A 62 12.94 -6.86 -9.34
C THR A 62 13.91 -5.71 -9.30
N THR A 63 15.02 -5.83 -10.02
CA THR A 63 16.06 -4.80 -10.08
C THR A 63 16.41 -4.46 -11.51
N ILE A 64 16.75 -3.20 -11.73
CA ILE A 64 17.33 -2.73 -12.98
C ILE A 64 18.56 -1.88 -12.67
N SER A 65 19.68 -2.23 -13.26
CA SER A 65 20.94 -1.49 -13.10
C SER A 65 21.32 -0.83 -14.41
N GLY A 66 21.81 0.39 -14.31
CA GLY A 66 22.41 1.08 -15.44
C GLY A 66 23.86 0.68 -15.67
N ASN A 67 24.49 1.36 -16.63
CA ASN A 67 25.88 1.08 -17.03
C ASN A 67 26.93 1.81 -16.16
N LYS A 68 26.50 2.69 -15.25
CA LYS A 68 27.35 3.45 -14.36
C LYS A 68 27.12 3.07 -12.90
N PRO A 69 28.18 3.03 -12.07
CA PRO A 69 28.02 2.81 -10.64
C PRO A 69 27.26 3.97 -10.01
N GLY A 70 26.47 3.68 -9.00
CA GLY A 70 25.69 4.66 -8.28
C GLY A 70 25.02 4.06 -7.06
N LYS A 71 24.05 4.77 -6.51
CA LYS A 71 23.24 4.35 -5.36
C LYS A 71 22.13 3.41 -5.78
N THR A 72 21.58 2.70 -4.81
CA THR A 72 20.38 1.89 -4.99
C THR A 72 19.17 2.61 -4.41
N ILE A 73 18.17 2.85 -5.26
CA ILE A 73 16.90 3.44 -4.86
C ILE A 73 15.82 2.36 -4.94
N LEU A 74 15.02 2.23 -3.89
CA LEU A 74 13.84 1.39 -3.85
C LEU A 74 12.61 2.21 -4.24
N LEU A 75 11.85 1.74 -5.22
CA LEU A 75 10.52 2.25 -5.55
C LEU A 75 9.50 1.21 -5.07
N ARG A 76 8.59 1.62 -4.20
CA ARG A 76 7.62 0.72 -3.57
C ARG A 76 6.20 1.03 -4.03
N ALA A 77 5.45 -0.04 -4.30
CA ALA A 77 3.99 -0.03 -4.36
C ALA A 77 3.42 -1.15 -3.50
N ASP A 78 2.36 -0.87 -2.78
CA ASP A 78 1.54 -1.90 -2.15
C ASP A 78 0.54 -2.49 -3.15
N MET A 79 -0.02 -3.66 -2.84
CA MET A 79 -0.89 -4.38 -3.77
C MET A 79 -2.06 -5.11 -3.13
N ASP A 80 -2.21 -5.06 -1.79
CA ASP A 80 -3.34 -5.64 -1.09
C ASP A 80 -4.55 -4.70 -1.06
N ALA A 81 -5.71 -5.24 -0.74
CA ALA A 81 -6.99 -4.57 -0.71
C ALA A 81 -7.63 -4.65 0.69
N LEU A 82 -8.78 -4.03 0.86
CA LEU A 82 -9.53 -3.97 2.10
C LEU A 82 -10.77 -4.90 2.09
N PRO A 83 -11.17 -5.45 3.25
CA PRO A 83 -12.39 -6.25 3.39
C PRO A 83 -13.63 -5.33 3.44
N ILE A 84 -13.85 -4.58 2.38
CA ILE A 84 -14.91 -3.60 2.23
C ILE A 84 -15.75 -3.96 1.00
N ARG A 85 -17.07 -3.93 1.14
CA ARG A 85 -17.97 -4.08 -0.01
C ARG A 85 -17.94 -2.82 -0.87
N GLU A 86 -17.64 -2.97 -2.13
CA GLU A 86 -17.68 -1.85 -3.06
C GLU A 86 -19.13 -1.46 -3.40
N GLU A 87 -19.44 -0.18 -3.26
CA GLU A 87 -20.74 0.40 -3.60
C GLU A 87 -20.67 1.34 -4.81
N ALA A 88 -19.46 1.54 -5.38
CA ALA A 88 -19.30 2.37 -6.56
C ALA A 88 -20.03 1.77 -7.78
N ASP A 89 -20.63 2.65 -8.58
CA ASP A 89 -21.28 2.27 -9.85
C ASP A 89 -20.31 2.54 -11.00
N VAL A 90 -19.38 1.60 -11.18
CA VAL A 90 -18.33 1.64 -12.22
C VAL A 90 -18.27 0.32 -12.97
N GLU A 91 -17.89 0.38 -14.25
CA GLU A 91 -17.82 -0.81 -15.10
C GLU A 91 -16.77 -1.83 -14.64
N PHE A 92 -15.69 -1.36 -14.01
CA PHE A 92 -14.58 -2.17 -13.49
C PHE A 92 -14.72 -2.48 -11.98
N LYS A 93 -15.93 -2.50 -11.47
CA LYS A 93 -16.23 -2.84 -10.07
C LYS A 93 -15.64 -4.19 -9.67
N SER A 94 -15.26 -4.32 -8.40
CA SER A 94 -14.78 -5.57 -7.80
C SER A 94 -15.69 -6.76 -8.13
N LEU A 95 -15.10 -7.84 -8.60
CA LEU A 95 -15.74 -9.14 -8.82
C LEU A 95 -15.69 -10.03 -7.56
N CYS A 96 -14.98 -9.60 -6.52
CA CYS A 96 -14.78 -10.31 -5.26
C CYS A 96 -15.70 -9.71 -4.19
N GLU A 97 -16.80 -10.38 -3.85
CA GLU A 97 -17.75 -9.87 -2.87
C GLU A 97 -17.09 -9.59 -1.52
N GLY A 98 -17.33 -8.40 -0.97
CA GLY A 98 -16.78 -7.97 0.33
C GLY A 98 -15.32 -7.57 0.30
N LYS A 99 -14.70 -7.43 -0.88
CA LYS A 99 -13.32 -6.93 -1.04
C LYS A 99 -13.30 -5.77 -2.04
N MET A 100 -12.47 -4.77 -1.80
CA MET A 100 -12.32 -3.60 -2.66
C MET A 100 -10.92 -2.98 -2.52
N HIS A 101 -10.35 -2.51 -3.62
CA HIS A 101 -9.19 -1.61 -3.58
C HIS A 101 -9.61 -0.19 -3.16
N ALA A 102 -10.08 -0.04 -1.91
CA ALA A 102 -10.58 1.24 -1.39
C ALA A 102 -9.46 2.23 -1.03
N CYS A 103 -8.25 1.74 -0.81
CA CYS A 103 -7.06 2.56 -0.55
C CYS A 103 -6.30 2.95 -1.84
N GLY A 104 -6.63 2.33 -2.97
CA GLY A 104 -6.05 2.66 -4.28
C GLY A 104 -4.74 1.93 -4.58
N HIS A 105 -4.45 0.81 -3.93
CA HIS A 105 -3.22 0.03 -4.17
C HIS A 105 -3.17 -0.57 -5.58
N ASP A 106 -4.30 -0.80 -6.23
CA ASP A 106 -4.41 -1.10 -7.66
C ASP A 106 -3.75 -0.01 -8.53
N MET A 107 -3.93 1.27 -8.17
CA MET A 107 -3.29 2.40 -8.84
C MET A 107 -1.78 2.45 -8.53
N HIS A 108 -1.37 2.17 -7.29
CA HIS A 108 0.04 2.16 -6.91
C HIS A 108 0.82 1.10 -7.68
N ALA A 109 0.31 -0.15 -7.69
CA ALA A 109 0.92 -1.24 -8.46
C ALA A 109 0.98 -0.93 -9.97
N THR A 110 -0.09 -0.35 -10.51
CA THR A 110 -0.16 0.08 -11.92
C THR A 110 0.88 1.17 -12.23
N MET A 111 1.00 2.19 -11.39
CA MET A 111 2.00 3.25 -11.56
C MET A 111 3.43 2.68 -11.54
N LEU A 112 3.70 1.74 -10.65
CA LEU A 112 5.02 1.11 -10.57
C LEU A 112 5.31 0.21 -11.78
N LEU A 113 4.30 -0.48 -12.34
CA LEU A 113 4.44 -1.21 -13.61
C LEU A 113 4.71 -0.28 -14.79
N GLY A 114 4.03 0.88 -14.84
CA GLY A 114 4.31 1.93 -15.84
C GLY A 114 5.73 2.47 -15.72
N ALA A 115 6.18 2.76 -14.50
CA ALA A 115 7.55 3.17 -14.23
C ALA A 115 8.56 2.09 -14.64
N ALA A 116 8.29 0.81 -14.34
CA ALA A 116 9.13 -0.32 -14.77
C ALA A 116 9.31 -0.33 -16.29
N LYS A 117 8.23 -0.12 -17.04
CA LYS A 117 8.29 -0.10 -18.51
C LYS A 117 9.17 1.03 -19.05
N LEU A 118 9.03 2.25 -18.52
CA LEU A 118 9.86 3.38 -18.89
C LEU A 118 11.32 3.19 -18.49
N LEU A 119 11.58 2.71 -17.27
CA LEU A 119 12.93 2.43 -16.80
C LEU A 119 13.65 1.40 -17.66
N LYS A 120 12.92 0.39 -18.18
CA LYS A 120 13.50 -0.62 -19.07
C LYS A 120 13.94 -0.02 -20.39
N VAL A 121 13.15 0.88 -20.97
CA VAL A 121 13.51 1.60 -22.21
C VAL A 121 14.74 2.48 -22.01
N HIS A 122 14.86 3.12 -20.83
CA HIS A 122 15.93 4.06 -20.50
C HIS A 122 17.04 3.45 -19.64
N GLN A 123 17.18 2.12 -19.62
CA GLN A 123 18.15 1.42 -18.77
C GLN A 123 19.57 1.97 -18.87
N ASP A 124 20.03 2.29 -20.08
CA ASP A 124 21.40 2.79 -20.33
C ASP A 124 21.65 4.19 -19.75
N GLU A 125 20.60 4.94 -19.42
CA GLU A 125 20.69 6.28 -18.80
C GLU A 125 20.67 6.24 -17.27
N ILE A 126 20.41 5.07 -16.66
CA ILE A 126 20.36 4.89 -15.21
C ILE A 126 21.80 4.93 -14.65
N GLU A 127 22.00 5.68 -13.55
CA GLU A 127 23.20 5.66 -12.74
C GLU A 127 22.90 4.94 -11.42
N GLY A 128 23.53 3.79 -11.19
CA GLY A 128 23.26 2.92 -10.04
C GLY A 128 22.20 1.87 -10.33
N THR A 129 21.39 1.57 -9.32
CA THR A 129 20.38 0.50 -9.37
C THR A 129 19.03 1.01 -8.87
N ILE A 130 17.97 0.59 -9.54
CA ILE A 130 16.59 0.81 -9.09
C ILE A 130 16.01 -0.56 -8.75
N LYS A 131 15.54 -0.70 -7.52
CA LYS A 131 14.83 -1.87 -7.03
C LYS A 131 13.34 -1.54 -7.01
N LEU A 132 12.50 -2.39 -7.61
CA LEU A 132 11.05 -2.24 -7.65
C LEU A 132 10.43 -3.26 -6.70
N GLU A 133 9.66 -2.79 -5.76
CA GLU A 133 9.00 -3.60 -4.73
C GLU A 133 7.48 -3.54 -4.91
N PHE A 134 6.85 -4.72 -4.96
CA PHE A 134 5.40 -4.87 -4.88
C PHE A 134 5.09 -5.58 -3.55
N GLN A 135 4.56 -4.81 -2.60
CA GLN A 135 4.39 -5.21 -1.21
C GLN A 135 2.96 -5.70 -0.94
N PRO A 136 2.77 -6.90 -0.37
CA PRO A 136 1.48 -7.35 0.17
C PRO A 136 1.26 -6.83 1.58
N ALA A 137 0.07 -7.02 2.14
CA ALA A 137 -0.26 -6.88 3.56
C ALA A 137 0.14 -5.52 4.18
N GLU A 138 -0.03 -4.43 3.43
CA GLU A 138 0.17 -3.07 3.93
C GLU A 138 -0.89 -2.74 4.97
N GLU A 139 -2.16 -3.04 4.70
CA GLU A 139 -3.33 -2.71 5.51
C GLU A 139 -3.35 -3.36 6.91
N VAL A 140 -2.52 -4.37 7.11
CA VAL A 140 -2.31 -5.03 8.41
C VAL A 140 -0.91 -4.78 9.00
N PHE A 141 -0.13 -3.88 8.41
CA PHE A 141 1.22 -3.46 8.84
C PHE A 141 2.24 -4.60 8.95
N LYS A 142 2.11 -5.64 8.12
CA LYS A 142 2.96 -6.84 8.19
C LYS A 142 3.82 -7.08 6.96
N GLY A 143 3.43 -6.54 5.81
CA GLY A 143 4.09 -6.82 4.54
C GLY A 143 5.52 -6.32 4.48
N SER A 144 5.76 -5.06 4.85
CA SER A 144 7.11 -4.48 4.87
C SER A 144 8.03 -5.20 5.85
N GLU A 145 7.55 -5.54 7.04
CA GLU A 145 8.32 -6.29 8.03
C GLU A 145 8.73 -7.67 7.52
N ASP A 146 7.80 -8.38 6.87
CA ASP A 146 8.03 -9.71 6.29
C ASP A 146 9.09 -9.64 5.17
N MET A 147 8.97 -8.70 4.25
CA MET A 147 9.91 -8.52 3.15
C MET A 147 11.29 -8.04 3.60
N ILE A 148 11.37 -7.13 4.59
CA ILE A 148 12.64 -6.68 5.17
C ILE A 148 13.36 -7.84 5.85
N LYS A 149 12.66 -8.65 6.64
CA LYS A 149 13.23 -9.87 7.26
C LYS A 149 13.72 -10.87 6.22
N ALA A 150 13.08 -10.90 5.04
CA ALA A 150 13.48 -11.75 3.93
C ALA A 150 14.63 -11.15 3.08
N GLY A 151 15.17 -9.98 3.44
CA GLY A 151 16.34 -9.39 2.79
C GLY A 151 16.04 -8.31 1.74
N LEU A 152 14.84 -7.75 1.68
CA LEU A 152 14.45 -6.71 0.73
C LEU A 152 15.49 -5.58 0.60
N LEU A 153 16.05 -5.12 1.71
CA LEU A 153 16.96 -3.98 1.75
C LEU A 153 18.41 -4.34 1.45
N GLU A 154 18.70 -5.63 1.22
CA GLU A 154 20.02 -6.15 0.93
C GLU A 154 20.12 -6.62 -0.54
N ASN A 155 21.32 -6.80 -1.05
CA ASN A 155 21.65 -7.42 -2.34
C ASN A 155 20.88 -6.93 -3.57
N PRO A 156 21.05 -5.66 -4.02
CA PRO A 156 21.96 -4.65 -3.49
C PRO A 156 21.37 -3.91 -2.28
N LYS A 157 22.26 -3.40 -1.43
CA LYS A 157 21.84 -2.60 -0.27
C LYS A 157 21.14 -1.33 -0.72
N VAL A 158 19.96 -1.08 -0.17
CA VAL A 158 19.15 0.10 -0.47
C VAL A 158 19.69 1.34 0.24
N ASP A 159 19.90 2.43 -0.48
CA ASP A 159 20.35 3.71 0.05
C ASP A 159 19.19 4.66 0.37
N ALA A 160 18.11 4.59 -0.40
CA ALA A 160 16.91 5.39 -0.21
C ALA A 160 15.68 4.67 -0.78
N ALA A 161 14.49 5.03 -0.27
CA ALA A 161 13.23 4.50 -0.75
C ALA A 161 12.25 5.63 -1.08
N ILE A 162 11.42 5.42 -2.09
CA ILE A 162 10.36 6.33 -2.50
C ILE A 162 9.08 5.52 -2.66
N MET A 163 7.97 6.05 -2.16
CA MET A 163 6.62 5.55 -2.41
C MET A 163 5.69 6.72 -2.70
N PHE A 164 4.66 6.46 -3.48
CA PHE A 164 3.56 7.39 -3.70
C PHE A 164 2.27 6.79 -3.13
N HIS A 165 1.41 7.66 -2.63
CA HIS A 165 0.06 7.27 -2.25
C HIS A 165 -0.95 8.15 -2.96
N VAL A 166 -1.95 7.55 -3.59
CA VAL A 166 -3.05 8.29 -4.21
C VAL A 166 -3.97 8.84 -3.12
N VAL A 167 -4.53 10.01 -3.34
CA VAL A 167 -5.44 10.66 -2.40
C VAL A 167 -6.72 11.02 -3.13
N ALA A 168 -7.85 10.63 -2.55
CA ALA A 168 -9.19 10.98 -3.04
C ALA A 168 -9.99 11.74 -1.96
N GLY A 169 -11.06 12.40 -2.36
CA GLY A 169 -11.97 13.09 -1.42
C GLY A 169 -11.46 14.41 -0.84
N VAL A 170 -10.35 14.93 -1.34
CA VAL A 170 -9.80 16.24 -0.98
C VAL A 170 -9.89 17.19 -2.16
N PRO A 171 -10.09 18.52 -1.94
CA PRO A 171 -10.24 19.50 -3.02
C PRO A 171 -8.88 19.86 -3.64
N MET A 172 -8.28 18.91 -4.35
CA MET A 172 -7.01 19.08 -5.05
C MET A 172 -7.18 18.83 -6.55
N PRO A 173 -6.46 19.57 -7.42
CA PRO A 173 -6.43 19.29 -8.84
C PRO A 173 -5.87 17.90 -9.14
N THR A 174 -6.47 17.20 -10.10
CA THR A 174 -5.93 15.92 -10.60
C THR A 174 -4.51 16.15 -11.14
N GLY A 175 -3.62 15.20 -10.89
CA GLY A 175 -2.21 15.25 -11.31
C GLY A 175 -1.29 16.07 -10.40
N MET A 176 -1.80 16.64 -9.30
CA MET A 176 -0.96 17.31 -8.31
C MET A 176 -0.16 16.26 -7.51
N ILE A 177 1.13 16.50 -7.36
CA ILE A 177 2.01 15.73 -6.50
C ILE A 177 2.35 16.56 -5.27
N MET A 178 2.06 16.02 -4.08
CA MET A 178 2.48 16.61 -2.81
C MET A 178 3.73 15.91 -2.31
N VAL A 179 4.74 16.69 -1.99
CA VAL A 179 5.95 16.19 -1.33
C VAL A 179 5.96 16.73 0.10
N PRO A 180 5.85 15.88 1.12
CA PRO A 180 5.91 16.34 2.50
C PRO A 180 7.27 16.99 2.80
N GLY A 181 7.29 17.94 3.71
CA GLY A 181 8.53 18.50 4.24
C GLY A 181 9.36 17.46 4.97
N GLY A 182 10.63 17.76 5.22
CA GLY A 182 11.49 16.90 6.04
C GLY A 182 10.95 16.78 7.47
N GLY A 183 11.13 15.61 8.10
CA GLY A 183 10.68 15.29 9.46
C GLY A 183 9.74 14.11 9.50
N VAL A 184 8.82 14.09 10.46
CA VAL A 184 7.81 13.05 10.60
C VAL A 184 6.76 13.24 9.52
N SER A 185 6.62 12.27 8.61
CA SER A 185 5.58 12.26 7.58
C SER A 185 4.44 11.30 7.89
N MET A 186 4.66 10.34 8.78
CA MET A 186 3.65 9.35 9.21
C MET A 186 3.78 9.12 10.73
N THR A 187 2.64 8.93 11.38
CA THR A 187 2.60 8.52 12.80
C THR A 187 2.73 7.00 12.89
N SER A 188 3.18 6.49 14.06
CA SER A 188 3.07 5.07 14.36
C SER A 188 1.61 4.67 14.56
N CYS A 189 1.30 3.42 14.26
CA CYS A 189 -0.01 2.82 14.54
C CYS A 189 0.18 1.63 15.50
N GLU A 190 -0.59 1.60 16.56
CA GLU A 190 -0.64 0.48 17.51
C GLU A 190 -2.06 -0.02 17.63
N GLN A 191 -2.25 -1.32 17.51
CA GLN A 191 -3.56 -1.96 17.63
C GLN A 191 -3.68 -2.71 18.94
N TYR A 192 -4.75 -2.42 19.69
CA TYR A 192 -5.08 -3.10 20.92
C TYR A 192 -6.40 -3.82 20.79
N HIS A 193 -6.45 -5.05 21.28
CA HIS A 193 -7.70 -5.81 21.39
C HIS A 193 -8.13 -5.85 22.86
N ILE A 194 -9.26 -5.21 23.18
CA ILE A 194 -9.79 -5.14 24.54
C ILE A 194 -11.06 -6.00 24.64
N THR A 195 -11.02 -7.05 25.46
CA THR A 195 -12.18 -7.89 25.73
C THR A 195 -12.75 -7.56 27.11
N VAL A 196 -14.01 -7.14 27.16
CA VAL A 196 -14.73 -6.86 28.38
C VAL A 196 -15.73 -7.98 28.66
N THR A 197 -15.47 -8.76 29.71
CA THR A 197 -16.33 -9.89 30.10
C THR A 197 -17.31 -9.46 31.18
N GLY A 198 -18.60 -9.59 30.90
CA GLY A 198 -19.69 -9.31 31.82
C GLY A 198 -20.27 -10.57 32.46
N LYS A 199 -21.37 -10.38 33.18
CA LYS A 199 -22.17 -11.45 33.79
C LYS A 199 -23.64 -11.21 33.46
N SER A 200 -24.29 -12.18 32.80
CA SER A 200 -25.71 -12.11 32.52
C SER A 200 -26.54 -12.16 33.81
N GLY A 201 -27.65 -11.44 33.81
CA GLY A 201 -28.62 -11.42 34.89
C GLY A 201 -30.03 -11.20 34.40
N HIS A 202 -31.02 -11.40 35.27
CA HIS A 202 -32.42 -11.13 34.93
C HIS A 202 -32.66 -9.62 34.84
N GLY A 203 -33.41 -9.15 33.87
CA GLY A 203 -33.65 -7.72 33.63
C GLY A 203 -34.27 -6.94 34.80
N SER A 204 -35.03 -7.62 35.69
CA SER A 204 -35.57 -7.01 36.90
C SER A 204 -34.57 -6.99 38.11
N MET A 205 -33.40 -7.61 37.94
CA MET A 205 -32.36 -7.71 38.96
C MET A 205 -30.98 -7.28 38.44
N PRO A 206 -30.86 -6.04 37.91
CA PRO A 206 -29.62 -5.60 37.27
C PRO A 206 -28.41 -5.57 38.21
N ASN A 207 -28.66 -5.43 39.50
CA ASN A 207 -27.66 -5.45 40.58
C ASN A 207 -26.95 -6.81 40.74
N LEU A 208 -27.45 -7.89 40.15
CA LEU A 208 -26.86 -9.22 40.11
C LEU A 208 -26.07 -9.54 38.85
N SER A 209 -26.07 -8.60 37.91
CA SER A 209 -25.34 -8.69 36.63
C SER A 209 -24.07 -7.84 36.67
N ILE A 210 -23.23 -8.01 35.64
CA ILE A 210 -22.08 -7.14 35.34
C ILE A 210 -22.28 -6.65 33.91
N ASP A 211 -22.52 -5.35 33.77
CA ASP A 211 -22.75 -4.72 32.48
C ASP A 211 -21.41 -4.45 31.74
N SER A 212 -21.08 -5.31 30.80
CA SER A 212 -19.88 -5.17 29.99
C SER A 212 -20.02 -4.06 28.93
N ILE A 213 -21.23 -3.71 28.50
CA ILE A 213 -21.47 -2.66 27.50
C ILE A 213 -21.14 -1.29 28.12
N THR A 214 -21.68 -1.00 29.29
CA THR A 214 -21.37 0.25 30.00
C THR A 214 -19.87 0.37 30.29
N ALA A 215 -19.21 -0.71 30.74
CA ALA A 215 -17.78 -0.70 30.96
C ALA A 215 -16.98 -0.44 29.66
N ALA A 216 -17.33 -1.10 28.57
CA ALA A 216 -16.70 -0.88 27.25
C ALA A 216 -16.90 0.55 26.74
N ALA A 217 -18.09 1.11 26.92
CA ALA A 217 -18.37 2.50 26.53
C ALA A 217 -17.52 3.50 27.34
N GLN A 218 -17.35 3.28 28.64
CA GLN A 218 -16.50 4.13 29.48
C GLN A 218 -15.02 4.03 29.07
N ILE A 219 -14.52 2.83 28.79
CA ILE A 219 -13.15 2.63 28.25
C ILE A 219 -12.98 3.41 26.96
N HIS A 220 -13.93 3.28 26.01
CA HIS A 220 -13.89 3.99 24.73
C HIS A 220 -13.82 5.52 24.94
N LEU A 221 -14.66 6.07 25.80
CA LEU A 221 -14.67 7.51 26.09
C LEU A 221 -13.36 7.99 26.73
N ALA A 222 -12.80 7.22 27.68
CA ALA A 222 -11.54 7.55 28.31
C ALA A 222 -10.36 7.57 27.32
N LEU A 223 -10.35 6.65 26.35
CA LEU A 223 -9.33 6.63 25.30
C LEU A 223 -9.34 7.89 24.43
N GLN A 224 -10.50 8.56 24.25
CA GLN A 224 -10.57 9.81 23.52
C GLN A 224 -9.86 10.98 24.21
N GLU A 225 -9.64 10.89 25.52
CA GLU A 225 -8.93 11.94 26.26
C GLU A 225 -7.42 11.97 25.96
N ILE A 226 -6.85 10.87 25.48
CA ILE A 226 -5.43 10.81 25.10
C ILE A 226 -5.09 11.92 24.09
N ASN A 227 -5.81 11.99 22.99
CA ASN A 227 -5.59 13.03 21.97
C ASN A 227 -5.89 14.45 22.47
N SER A 228 -6.85 14.60 23.37
CA SER A 228 -7.31 15.92 23.80
C SER A 228 -6.56 16.48 25.01
N ARG A 229 -5.88 15.64 25.79
CA ARG A 229 -5.29 16.01 27.07
C ARG A 229 -3.84 15.59 27.27
N GLU A 230 -3.42 14.47 26.66
CA GLU A 230 -2.11 13.89 26.95
C GLU A 230 -1.08 14.20 25.83
N ILE A 231 -1.53 14.47 24.62
CA ILE A 231 -0.66 14.78 23.48
C ILE A 231 -0.51 16.30 23.36
N ALA A 232 0.72 16.79 23.29
CA ALA A 232 0.99 18.21 23.12
C ALA A 232 0.53 18.69 21.73
N PRO A 233 0.03 19.95 21.60
CA PRO A 233 -0.34 20.51 20.31
C PRO A 233 0.82 20.49 19.32
N GLY A 234 0.63 19.78 18.20
CA GLY A 234 1.66 19.60 17.16
C GLY A 234 2.56 18.38 17.32
N GLU A 235 2.35 17.57 18.34
CA GLU A 235 2.91 16.21 18.46
C GLU A 235 1.81 15.22 18.07
N TYR A 236 1.92 14.64 16.85
CA TYR A 236 1.04 13.56 16.38
C TYR A 236 1.89 12.47 15.77
#